data_a1e87312868293d4b27dbcf4efa580b1
#
_entry.id   a1e87312868293d4b27dbcf4efa580b1
#
_cell.length_a   1.000
_cell.length_b   1.000
_cell.length_c   1.000
_cell.angle_alpha   90.00
_cell.angle_beta   90.00
_cell.angle_gamma   90.00
#
_symmetry.space_group_name_H-M   'P 1'
#
loop_
_entity.id
_entity.type
_entity.pdbx_description
1 polymer ?
#
loop_
_entity_poly.entity_id
_entity_poly.type
_entity_poly.pdbx_seq_one_letter_code
_entity_poly.pdbx_strand_id
1 'polypeptide(L)'
;MNDAESTDMTSLAEPRRPLVLVVDDDDAIREALCDILDDAGFATVGARHGLEALKVLAASEADPTFILLDLMMPVMDGWAFCDSREKSRTLRAIPVIAISAAAISESDRPAEIDAFLMKPIDMDQFAGLAVRIAGREGPRNRPSGSLH
;
A
#
# COMPACT_ATOMS: atom_id res chain seq x y z
N MET A 1 -27.21 8.54 24.38
CA MET A 1 -26.65 8.20 24.25
C MET A 1 -25.99 7.79 24.18
N ASN A 2 -25.83 7.78 23.97
CA ASN A 2 -25.17 7.43 23.84
C ASN A 2 -24.57 7.04 23.45
N ASP A 3 -25.02 6.86 23.58
CA ASP A 3 -24.36 6.22 22.88
C ASP A 3 -23.53 6.84 21.87
N ALA A 4 -23.85 7.62 21.02
CA ALA A 4 -23.07 8.31 20.08
C ALA A 4 -21.93 9.02 20.73
N GLU A 5 -22.16 9.58 21.79
CA GLU A 5 -21.10 10.27 22.45
C GLU A 5 -20.01 9.36 22.85
N SER A 6 -20.32 8.19 23.29
CA SER A 6 -19.32 7.23 23.64
C SER A 6 -18.48 6.86 22.46
N THR A 7 -19.08 6.71 21.31
CA THR A 7 -18.39 6.34 20.11
C THR A 7 -17.43 7.43 19.69
N ASP A 8 -17.86 8.64 19.77
CA ASP A 8 -16.99 9.74 19.39
C ASP A 8 -15.79 9.86 20.27
N MET A 9 -15.98 9.68 21.56
CA MET A 9 -14.85 9.73 22.48
C MET A 9 -13.85 8.66 22.18
N THR A 10 -14.31 7.49 21.86
CA THR A 10 -13.43 6.39 21.52
C THR A 10 -12.60 6.73 20.28
N SER A 11 -13.25 7.27 19.28
CA SER A 11 -12.56 7.65 18.07
C SER A 11 -11.50 8.68 18.32
N LEU A 12 -11.79 9.64 19.14
CA LEU A 12 -10.81 10.67 19.42
C LEU A 12 -9.65 10.16 20.22
N ALA A 13 -9.90 9.18 21.09
CA ALA A 13 -8.86 8.64 21.95
C ALA A 13 -7.89 7.75 21.20
N GLU A 14 -8.33 7.10 20.13
CA GLU A 14 -7.51 6.14 19.41
C GLU A 14 -6.94 6.77 18.16
N PRO A 15 -5.64 6.64 17.94
CA PRO A 15 -5.06 7.15 16.72
C PRO A 15 -5.58 6.34 15.53
N ARG A 16 -5.69 6.99 14.40
CA ARG A 16 -6.07 6.30 13.20
C ARG A 16 -4.95 5.39 12.78
N ARG A 17 -5.30 4.22 12.32
CA ARG A 17 -4.33 3.27 11.82
C ARG A 17 -3.95 3.67 10.40
N PRO A 18 -2.67 3.67 10.06
CA PRO A 18 -2.29 3.96 8.69
C PRO A 18 -2.80 2.86 7.76
N LEU A 19 -3.27 3.27 6.60
CA LEU A 19 -3.90 2.37 5.64
C LEU A 19 -2.88 1.87 4.62
N VAL A 20 -2.96 0.59 4.27
CA VAL A 20 -2.14 0.00 3.23
C VAL A 20 -3.05 -0.67 2.21
N LEU A 21 -2.79 -0.43 0.94
CA LEU A 21 -3.49 -1.11 -0.14
C LEU A 21 -2.65 -2.32 -0.54
N VAL A 22 -3.24 -3.51 -0.49
CA VAL A 22 -2.56 -4.77 -0.83
C VAL A 22 -3.14 -5.29 -2.14
N VAL A 23 -2.30 -5.36 -3.17
CA VAL A 23 -2.73 -5.74 -4.51
C VAL A 23 -2.05 -7.06 -4.88
N ASP A 24 -2.82 -8.14 -4.93
CA ASP A 24 -2.31 -9.47 -5.25
C ASP A 24 -3.49 -10.31 -5.73
N ASP A 25 -3.32 -11.02 -6.83
CA ASP A 25 -4.41 -11.82 -7.38
C ASP A 25 -4.61 -13.14 -6.64
N ASP A 26 -3.64 -13.57 -5.84
CA ASP A 26 -3.77 -14.77 -5.04
C ASP A 26 -4.47 -14.43 -3.73
N ASP A 27 -5.67 -14.95 -3.54
CA ASP A 27 -6.48 -14.63 -2.36
C ASP A 27 -5.78 -15.00 -1.07
N ALA A 28 -5.14 -16.16 -1.03
CA ALA A 28 -4.48 -16.63 0.20
C ALA A 28 -3.30 -15.74 0.55
N ILE A 29 -2.51 -15.36 -0.44
CA ILE A 29 -1.37 -14.49 -0.20
C ILE A 29 -1.84 -13.11 0.23
N ARG A 30 -2.87 -12.58 -0.45
CA ARG A 30 -3.39 -11.27 -0.11
C ARG A 30 -3.90 -11.23 1.32
N GLU A 31 -4.63 -12.28 1.73
CA GLU A 31 -5.14 -12.35 3.09
C GLU A 31 -4.02 -12.46 4.11
N ALA A 32 -3.02 -13.27 3.81
CA ALA A 32 -1.89 -13.42 4.72
C ALA A 32 -1.14 -12.11 4.91
N LEU A 33 -0.95 -11.37 3.82
CA LEU A 33 -0.28 -10.07 3.91
C LEU A 33 -1.10 -9.07 4.70
N CYS A 34 -2.41 -9.09 4.52
CA CYS A 34 -3.28 -8.21 5.29
C CYS A 34 -3.22 -8.54 6.77
N ASP A 35 -3.19 -9.83 7.12
CA ASP A 35 -3.10 -10.23 8.52
C ASP A 35 -1.80 -9.76 9.16
N ILE A 36 -0.71 -9.89 8.44
CA ILE A 36 0.59 -9.45 8.94
C ILE A 36 0.59 -7.94 9.17
N LEU A 37 0.04 -7.21 8.22
CA LEU A 37 -0.02 -5.76 8.35
C LEU A 37 -0.95 -5.35 9.50
N ASP A 38 -2.06 -6.06 9.66
CA ASP A 38 -2.97 -5.79 10.75
C ASP A 38 -2.27 -5.98 12.09
N ASP A 39 -1.50 -7.06 12.23
CA ASP A 39 -0.75 -7.31 13.46
C ASP A 39 0.29 -6.23 13.71
N ALA A 40 0.80 -5.62 12.65
CA ALA A 40 1.81 -4.57 12.77
C ALA A 40 1.20 -3.19 13.02
N GLY A 41 -0.11 -3.09 13.06
CA GLY A 41 -0.77 -1.83 13.39
C GLY A 41 -1.35 -1.07 12.20
N PHE A 42 -1.39 -1.69 11.02
CA PHE A 42 -1.95 -1.05 9.84
C PHE A 42 -3.38 -1.47 9.60
N ALA A 43 -4.17 -0.58 8.99
CA ALA A 43 -5.44 -0.96 8.40
C ALA A 43 -5.16 -1.36 6.96
N THR A 44 -5.92 -2.30 6.41
CA THR A 44 -5.65 -2.78 5.06
C THR A 44 -6.91 -2.77 4.21
N VAL A 45 -6.70 -2.62 2.92
CA VAL A 45 -7.74 -2.84 1.92
C VAL A 45 -7.07 -3.63 0.79
N GLY A 46 -7.80 -4.58 0.22
CA GLY A 46 -7.25 -5.47 -0.78
C GLY A 46 -7.80 -5.21 -2.17
N ALA A 47 -7.02 -5.54 -3.18
CA ALA A 47 -7.45 -5.52 -4.56
C ALA A 47 -6.83 -6.72 -5.26
N ARG A 48 -7.54 -7.27 -6.24
CA ARG A 48 -7.11 -8.50 -6.90
C ARG A 48 -6.25 -8.25 -8.12
N HIS A 49 -6.28 -7.04 -8.65
CA HIS A 49 -5.46 -6.67 -9.80
C HIS A 49 -5.40 -5.15 -9.89
N GLY A 50 -4.62 -4.66 -10.84
CA GLY A 50 -4.35 -3.23 -10.94
C GLY A 50 -5.57 -2.38 -11.19
N LEU A 51 -6.50 -2.88 -12.00
CA LEU A 51 -7.70 -2.10 -12.30
C LEU A 51 -8.56 -1.92 -11.03
N GLU A 52 -8.72 -3.00 -10.27
CA GLU A 52 -9.46 -2.91 -9.01
C GLU A 52 -8.75 -1.97 -8.04
N ALA A 53 -7.42 -2.02 -8.02
CA ALA A 53 -6.64 -1.14 -7.16
C ALA A 53 -6.90 0.33 -7.49
N LEU A 54 -6.95 0.67 -8.78
CA LEU A 54 -7.25 2.03 -9.19
C LEU A 54 -8.64 2.46 -8.76
N LYS A 55 -9.60 1.55 -8.84
CA LYS A 55 -10.96 1.84 -8.40
C LYS A 55 -11.03 2.08 -6.89
N VAL A 56 -10.30 1.27 -6.13
CA VAL A 56 -10.24 1.43 -4.68
C VAL A 56 -9.64 2.78 -4.33
N LEU A 57 -8.55 3.15 -5.01
CA LEU A 57 -7.89 4.43 -4.75
C LEU A 57 -8.81 5.59 -5.08
N ALA A 58 -9.57 5.49 -6.16
CA ALA A 58 -10.47 6.56 -6.56
C ALA A 58 -11.61 6.74 -5.58
N ALA A 59 -12.05 5.64 -4.95
CA ALA A 59 -13.17 5.67 -4.02
C ALA A 59 -12.75 5.98 -2.58
N SER A 60 -11.47 5.92 -2.29
CA SER A 60 -10.98 6.07 -0.93
C SER A 60 -10.95 7.53 -0.51
N GLU A 61 -11.34 7.79 0.72
CA GLU A 61 -11.30 9.14 1.26
C GLU A 61 -9.92 9.54 1.70
N ALA A 62 -9.07 8.57 1.97
CA ALA A 62 -7.71 8.84 2.43
C ALA A 62 -6.74 8.03 1.60
N ASP A 63 -5.59 8.59 1.31
CA ASP A 63 -4.57 7.89 0.56
C ASP A 63 -3.91 6.84 1.43
N PRO A 64 -3.57 5.68 0.88
CA PRO A 64 -2.77 4.72 1.63
C PRO A 64 -1.41 5.28 1.97
N THR A 65 -0.86 4.79 3.07
CA THR A 65 0.51 5.10 3.45
C THR A 65 1.50 4.51 2.45
N PHE A 66 1.20 3.31 1.95
CA PHE A 66 1.92 2.72 0.85
C PHE A 66 1.05 1.67 0.17
N ILE A 67 1.51 1.22 -1.00
CA ILE A 67 0.85 0.18 -1.77
C ILE A 67 1.79 -1.01 -1.84
N LEU A 68 1.28 -2.20 -1.49
CA LEU A 68 2.02 -3.45 -1.66
C LEU A 68 1.49 -4.09 -2.93
N LEU A 69 2.34 -4.24 -3.93
CA LEU A 69 1.91 -4.49 -5.29
C LEU A 69 2.59 -5.72 -5.88
N ASP A 70 1.81 -6.75 -6.20
CA ASP A 70 2.28 -7.89 -6.96
C ASP A 70 2.46 -7.46 -8.41
N LEU A 71 3.63 -7.70 -8.98
CA LEU A 71 3.89 -7.30 -10.35
C LEU A 71 3.24 -8.23 -11.38
N MET A 72 3.05 -9.50 -11.03
CA MET A 72 2.57 -10.50 -11.98
C MET A 72 1.10 -10.81 -11.72
N MET A 73 0.20 -10.07 -12.35
CA MET A 73 -1.23 -10.23 -12.15
C MET A 73 -1.95 -10.23 -13.49
N PRO A 74 -3.13 -10.88 -13.57
CA PRO A 74 -3.96 -10.78 -14.76
C PRO A 74 -4.66 -9.44 -14.82
N VAL A 75 -5.33 -9.17 -15.91
CA VAL A 75 -6.15 -7.98 -16.18
C VAL A 75 -5.28 -6.73 -16.28
N MET A 76 -4.72 -6.27 -15.19
CA MET A 76 -3.79 -5.15 -15.21
C MET A 76 -2.66 -5.51 -14.27
N ASP A 77 -1.48 -5.78 -14.82
CA ASP A 77 -0.33 -6.17 -14.01
C ASP A 77 0.29 -4.97 -13.31
N GLY A 78 1.33 -5.25 -12.54
CA GLY A 78 1.95 -4.22 -11.73
C GLY A 78 2.62 -3.12 -12.54
N TRP A 79 3.18 -3.48 -13.71
CA TRP A 79 3.81 -2.47 -14.57
C TRP A 79 2.77 -1.49 -15.09
N ALA A 80 1.64 -2.01 -15.58
CA ALA A 80 0.57 -1.16 -16.08
C ALA A 80 -0.03 -0.30 -14.99
N PHE A 81 -0.15 -0.87 -13.78
CA PHE A 81 -0.63 -0.11 -12.64
C PHE A 81 0.32 1.05 -12.33
N CYS A 82 1.63 0.78 -12.30
CA CYS A 82 2.60 1.83 -12.02
C CYS A 82 2.57 2.93 -13.07
N ASP A 83 2.38 2.55 -14.33
CA ASP A 83 2.27 3.51 -15.41
C ASP A 83 1.05 4.42 -15.22
N SER A 84 -0.08 3.83 -14.85
CA SER A 84 -1.29 4.61 -14.58
C SER A 84 -1.11 5.53 -13.39
N ARG A 85 -0.44 5.04 -12.35
CA ARG A 85 -0.16 5.81 -11.15
C ARG A 85 0.68 7.03 -11.47
N GLU A 86 1.67 6.89 -12.36
CA GLU A 86 2.55 7.99 -12.73
C GLU A 86 1.81 9.14 -13.40
N LYS A 87 0.67 8.87 -13.98
CA LYS A 87 -0.13 9.90 -14.63
C LYS A 87 -0.98 10.70 -13.67
N SER A 88 -1.03 10.30 -12.41
CA SER A 88 -1.82 10.99 -11.38
C SER A 88 -0.89 11.65 -10.39
N ARG A 89 -1.03 12.94 -10.23
CA ARG A 89 -0.19 13.68 -9.28
C ARG A 89 -0.34 13.13 -7.86
N THR A 90 -1.56 12.84 -7.46
CA THR A 90 -1.83 12.33 -6.12
C THR A 90 -1.27 10.94 -5.92
N LEU A 91 -1.51 10.06 -6.89
CA LEU A 91 -1.11 8.66 -6.74
C LEU A 91 0.40 8.48 -6.83
N ARG A 92 1.06 9.35 -7.59
CA ARG A 92 2.53 9.28 -7.72
C ARG A 92 3.23 9.44 -6.38
N ALA A 93 2.61 10.16 -5.46
CA ALA A 93 3.23 10.43 -4.17
C ALA A 93 3.15 9.24 -3.21
N ILE A 94 2.33 8.24 -3.51
CA ILE A 94 2.16 7.10 -2.62
C ILE A 94 3.27 6.09 -2.86
N PRO A 95 4.05 5.71 -1.84
CA PRO A 95 5.14 4.73 -2.03
C PRO A 95 4.61 3.38 -2.46
N VAL A 96 5.40 2.66 -3.23
CA VAL A 96 5.06 1.32 -3.71
C VAL A 96 6.14 0.34 -3.32
N ILE A 97 5.75 -0.75 -2.66
CA ILE A 97 6.61 -1.90 -2.44
C ILE A 97 6.13 -2.97 -3.42
N ALA A 98 6.97 -3.31 -4.38
CA ALA A 98 6.62 -4.31 -5.39
C ALA A 98 7.04 -5.69 -4.92
N ILE A 99 6.22 -6.70 -5.21
CA ILE A 99 6.55 -8.08 -4.90
C ILE A 99 6.38 -8.93 -6.16
N SER A 100 7.14 -10.01 -6.25
CA SER A 100 7.05 -10.90 -7.40
C SER A 100 7.57 -12.28 -7.07
N ALA A 101 6.97 -13.32 -7.67
CA ALA A 101 7.48 -14.67 -7.55
C ALA A 101 8.70 -14.89 -8.43
N ALA A 102 8.89 -14.05 -9.42
CA ALA A 102 10.01 -14.18 -10.36
C ALA A 102 11.09 -13.17 -10.04
N ALA A 103 12.33 -13.57 -10.24
CA ALA A 103 13.44 -12.63 -10.13
C ALA A 103 13.37 -11.68 -11.30
N ILE A 104 13.33 -10.40 -11.00
CA ILE A 104 13.23 -9.36 -12.03
C ILE A 104 14.44 -8.44 -11.86
N SER A 105 15.19 -8.27 -12.94
CA SER A 105 16.38 -7.44 -12.89
C SER A 105 16.01 -6.01 -12.58
N GLU A 106 16.93 -5.28 -12.01
CA GLU A 106 16.68 -3.89 -11.63
C GLU A 106 16.20 -3.06 -12.82
N SER A 107 16.77 -3.32 -13.99
CA SER A 107 16.41 -2.55 -15.17
C SER A 107 15.00 -2.86 -15.68
N ASP A 108 14.46 -4.02 -15.31
CA ASP A 108 13.12 -4.42 -15.75
C ASP A 108 12.03 -4.10 -14.75
N ARG A 109 12.39 -3.62 -13.56
CA ARG A 109 11.40 -3.23 -12.57
C ARG A 109 10.76 -1.90 -12.94
N PRO A 110 9.53 -1.65 -12.48
CA PRO A 110 8.97 -0.31 -12.65
C PRO A 110 9.90 0.72 -12.03
N ALA A 111 10.06 1.84 -12.72
CA ALA A 111 11.07 2.83 -12.32
C ALA A 111 10.78 3.49 -10.99
N GLU A 112 9.52 3.60 -10.64
CA GLU A 112 9.11 4.45 -9.51
C GLU A 112 8.68 3.67 -8.29
N ILE A 113 9.31 2.52 -8.02
CA ILE A 113 8.98 1.78 -6.81
C ILE A 113 10.00 2.09 -5.73
N ASP A 114 9.57 1.98 -4.49
CA ASP A 114 10.42 2.27 -3.34
C ASP A 114 11.17 1.06 -2.83
N ALA A 115 10.64 -0.13 -3.08
CA ALA A 115 11.30 -1.36 -2.67
C ALA A 115 10.78 -2.52 -3.49
N PHE A 116 11.56 -3.59 -3.56
CA PHE A 116 11.20 -4.82 -4.27
C PHE A 116 11.49 -6.00 -3.38
N LEU A 117 10.52 -6.89 -3.24
CA LEU A 117 10.66 -8.13 -2.47
C LEU A 117 10.31 -9.31 -3.34
N MET A 118 11.04 -10.41 -3.20
CA MET A 118 10.77 -11.62 -3.95
C MET A 118 9.99 -12.58 -3.08
N LYS A 119 9.00 -13.26 -3.66
CA LYS A 119 8.26 -14.30 -2.94
C LYS A 119 9.12 -15.55 -2.86
N PRO A 120 9.02 -16.36 -1.82
CA PRO A 120 8.20 -16.14 -0.63
C PRO A 120 8.76 -15.01 0.21
N ILE A 121 7.87 -14.23 0.77
CA ILE A 121 8.26 -13.02 1.50
C ILE A 121 8.76 -13.39 2.88
N ASP A 122 9.93 -12.87 3.23
CA ASP A 122 10.44 -12.97 4.60
C ASP A 122 9.64 -12.01 5.45
N MET A 123 8.91 -12.55 6.41
CA MET A 123 7.95 -11.76 7.19
C MET A 123 8.62 -10.70 8.05
N ASP A 124 9.77 -11.02 8.62
CA ASP A 124 10.49 -10.04 9.45
C ASP A 124 11.01 -8.91 8.61
N GLN A 125 11.54 -9.23 7.43
CA GLN A 125 12.03 -8.23 6.51
C GLN A 125 10.90 -7.32 6.05
N PHE A 126 9.76 -7.92 5.72
CA PHE A 126 8.61 -7.16 5.27
C PHE A 126 8.09 -6.23 6.37
N ALA A 127 7.95 -6.74 7.58
CA ALA A 127 7.43 -5.94 8.69
C ALA A 127 8.35 -4.74 8.95
N GLY A 128 9.65 -4.96 8.94
CA GLY A 128 10.60 -3.88 9.16
C GLY A 128 10.54 -2.83 8.06
N LEU A 129 10.41 -3.28 6.82
CA LEU A 129 10.32 -2.38 5.69
C LEU A 129 9.04 -1.55 5.74
N ALA A 130 7.92 -2.19 6.07
CA ALA A 130 6.64 -1.51 6.16
C ALA A 130 6.67 -0.39 7.21
N VAL A 131 7.22 -0.70 8.37
CA VAL A 131 7.33 0.30 9.43
C VAL A 131 8.23 1.46 9.02
N ARG A 132 9.33 1.14 8.34
CA ARG A 132 10.25 2.17 7.89
C ARG A 132 9.62 3.10 6.86
N ILE A 133 8.89 2.55 5.92
CA ILE A 133 8.23 3.34 4.89
C ILE A 133 7.11 4.18 5.50
N ALA A 134 6.34 3.60 6.41
CA ALA A 134 5.28 4.35 7.09
C ALA A 134 5.86 5.51 7.90
N GLY A 135 7.02 5.31 8.49
CA GLY A 135 7.66 6.37 9.25
C GLY A 135 8.10 7.54 8.39
N ARG A 136 8.49 7.27 7.14
CA ARG A 136 8.89 8.33 6.23
C ARG A 136 7.71 9.10 5.68
N GLU A 137 6.55 8.47 5.74
CA GLU A 137 5.36 9.02 5.10
C GLU A 137 4.98 10.38 5.63
N GLY A 138 5.07 10.59 6.92
CA GLY A 138 4.69 11.85 7.50
C GLY A 138 5.38 13.03 6.87
N PRO A 139 6.70 13.05 6.82
CA PRO A 139 7.39 14.17 6.20
C PRO A 139 7.07 14.32 4.73
N ARG A 140 6.88 13.23 4.05
CA ARG A 140 6.64 13.29 2.64
C ARG A 140 5.34 13.94 2.28
N ASN A 141 4.40 13.86 3.14
CA ASN A 141 3.10 14.40 2.87
C ASN A 141 3.05 15.87 2.81
N ARG A 142 4.03 16.48 3.17
CA ARG A 142 3.88 17.80 3.04
C ARG A 142 4.15 18.27 1.81
N PRO A 143 3.58 18.48 1.32
CA PRO A 143 3.49 18.72 0.18
C PRO A 143 4.46 18.94 -0.68
N SER A 144 4.58 18.53 -0.31
CA SER A 144 5.04 18.51 -0.82
C SER A 144 5.53 19.05 -1.29
N GLY A 145 5.59 19.00 -1.06
CA GLY A 145 5.98 19.15 -1.25
C GLY A 145 6.53 19.98 -1.72
N SER A 146 6.60 20.17 -1.37
CA SER A 146 6.96 20.78 -1.51
C SER A 146 7.87 21.07 -2.05
N LEU A 147 8.15 20.99 -2.23
CA LEU A 147 8.73 20.99 -2.57
C LEU A 147 9.54 20.92 -2.83
N HIS A 148 9.70 20.60 -2.70
CA HIS A 148 10.33 20.24 -2.71
C HIS A 148 10.58 19.95 -3.22
#